data_5be2264f5efcbd3fcb251368a99c4ea5
#
_entry.id   5be2264f5efcbd3fcb251368a99c4ea5
#
_cell.length_a   1.000
_cell.length_b   1.000
_cell.length_c   1.000
_cell.angle_alpha   90.00
_cell.angle_beta   90.00
_cell.angle_gamma   90.00
#
_symmetry.space_group_name_H-M   'P 1'
#
loop_
_entity.id
_entity.type
_entity.pdbx_description
1 polymer ?
#
loop_
_entity_poly.entity_id
_entity_poly.type
_entity_poly.pdbx_seq_one_letter_code
_entity_poly.pdbx_strand_id
1 'polypeptide(L)'
;MKVLKSLFLFLILVGVIVSCGKKEAEKKEGLNYENKATSTQQTSINEVFLSANDAMQFNTKEIRIEAGKKVKLTLKHIGKLNKQAMGHNFVLLKQNVDMVAFANKAATASATDYIPNNETKNIIAHTKLLGGGETDAIEFDAPKVGTYEFLCSFPGHYVMMKGIFIVE
;
A
#
# COMPACT_ATOMS: atom_id res chain seq x y z
N MET A 1 -21.19 -46.43 -26.07
CA MET A 1 -21.74 -47.69 -25.49
C MET A 1 -21.84 -47.53 -23.98
N LYS A 2 -23.08 -47.74 -23.46
CA LYS A 2 -23.52 -48.08 -22.09
C LYS A 2 -23.18 -47.11 -20.97
N VAL A 3 -24.07 -46.23 -20.63
CA VAL A 3 -25.13 -46.14 -19.60
C VAL A 3 -24.91 -47.03 -18.36
N LEU A 4 -24.76 -46.42 -17.21
CA LEU A 4 -25.33 -46.99 -15.97
C LEU A 4 -25.70 -45.88 -14.99
N LYS A 5 -27.02 -45.70 -14.85
CA LYS A 5 -27.70 -44.92 -13.82
C LYS A 5 -27.60 -45.70 -12.49
N SER A 6 -27.35 -45.03 -11.38
CA SER A 6 -27.69 -45.51 -10.06
C SER A 6 -28.37 -44.42 -9.27
N LEU A 7 -29.64 -44.67 -9.09
CA LEU A 7 -30.63 -43.94 -8.31
C LEU A 7 -30.50 -44.45 -6.87
N PHE A 8 -30.22 -43.60 -5.88
CA PHE A 8 -30.43 -43.96 -4.48
C PHE A 8 -31.37 -42.95 -3.84
N LEU A 9 -32.57 -43.50 -3.64
CA LEU A 9 -33.68 -42.95 -2.88
C LEU A 9 -33.46 -43.31 -1.41
N PHE A 10 -33.40 -42.37 -0.48
CA PHE A 10 -33.54 -42.64 0.96
C PHE A 10 -34.39 -41.58 1.67
N LEU A 11 -35.52 -41.94 1.88
CA LEU A 11 -36.52 -41.98 2.96
C LEU A 11 -36.34 -40.97 4.11
N ILE A 12 -37.44 -40.23 4.25
CA ILE A 12 -37.84 -39.30 5.30
C ILE A 12 -37.96 -40.05 6.65
N LEU A 13 -37.45 -39.47 7.73
CA LEU A 13 -37.94 -39.77 9.06
C LEU A 13 -38.16 -38.45 9.85
N VAL A 14 -39.46 -38.16 10.05
CA VAL A 14 -39.97 -37.08 10.90
C VAL A 14 -39.95 -37.58 12.34
N GLY A 15 -39.30 -36.81 13.20
CA GLY A 15 -39.33 -37.03 14.67
C GLY A 15 -39.69 -35.73 15.37
N VAL A 16 -40.97 -35.56 15.66
CA VAL A 16 -41.52 -34.54 16.54
C VAL A 16 -41.37 -35.00 17.99
N ILE A 17 -40.64 -34.22 18.80
CA ILE A 17 -40.70 -34.35 20.25
C ILE A 17 -41.07 -32.99 20.85
N VAL A 18 -42.32 -32.88 21.27
CA VAL A 18 -42.83 -31.86 22.16
C VAL A 18 -42.45 -32.24 23.58
N SER A 19 -41.70 -31.42 24.28
CA SER A 19 -41.56 -31.54 25.74
C SER A 19 -41.80 -30.17 26.38
N CYS A 20 -42.91 -30.11 27.07
CA CYS A 20 -43.31 -29.01 27.93
C CYS A 20 -42.71 -29.24 29.32
N GLY A 21 -42.05 -28.23 29.91
CA GLY A 21 -41.46 -28.37 31.26
C GLY A 21 -41.07 -27.04 31.90
N LYS A 22 -41.99 -26.51 32.67
CA LYS A 22 -41.88 -25.67 33.89
C LYS A 22 -40.89 -24.51 33.96
N LYS A 23 -41.48 -23.35 34.22
CA LYS A 23 -40.88 -22.14 34.77
C LYS A 23 -40.23 -22.38 36.12
N GLU A 24 -38.99 -21.99 36.28
CA GLU A 24 -38.41 -21.64 37.57
C GLU A 24 -37.71 -20.30 37.45
N ALA A 25 -38.08 -19.36 38.32
CA ALA A 25 -37.61 -18.00 38.32
C ALA A 25 -36.27 -17.95 39.07
N GLU A 26 -35.19 -17.66 38.39
CA GLU A 26 -33.92 -17.39 39.00
C GLU A 26 -33.53 -15.90 38.82
N LYS A 27 -33.17 -15.36 39.98
CA LYS A 27 -32.87 -13.99 40.34
C LYS A 27 -31.71 -13.41 39.49
N LYS A 28 -31.95 -12.36 38.73
CA LYS A 28 -30.93 -11.64 38.01
C LYS A 28 -30.10 -10.83 39.00
N GLU A 29 -28.89 -11.26 39.30
CA GLU A 29 -27.82 -10.38 39.75
C GLU A 29 -27.27 -9.65 38.56
N GLY A 30 -27.42 -8.31 38.57
CA GLY A 30 -26.92 -7.44 37.54
C GLY A 30 -25.39 -7.32 37.65
N LEU A 31 -24.67 -7.95 36.74
CA LEU A 31 -23.30 -7.58 36.44
C LEU A 31 -23.33 -6.44 35.41
N ASN A 32 -23.12 -5.23 35.92
CA ASN A 32 -22.81 -4.06 35.09
C ASN A 32 -21.44 -4.29 34.41
N TYR A 33 -21.45 -4.80 33.19
CA TYR A 33 -20.31 -4.62 32.30
C TYR A 33 -20.40 -3.20 31.75
N GLU A 34 -19.67 -2.26 32.34
CA GLU A 34 -19.29 -1.05 31.64
C GLU A 34 -18.51 -1.47 30.39
N ASN A 35 -19.20 -1.47 29.28
CA ASN A 35 -18.57 -1.48 27.97
C ASN A 35 -17.82 -0.15 27.81
N LYS A 36 -16.57 -0.13 28.33
CA LYS A 36 -15.59 0.85 27.93
C LYS A 36 -15.27 0.56 26.45
N ALA A 37 -16.09 1.13 25.58
CA ALA A 37 -15.79 1.20 24.16
C ALA A 37 -14.46 1.94 24.02
N THR A 38 -13.38 1.19 24.01
CA THR A 38 -12.10 1.68 23.48
C THR A 38 -12.37 1.90 22.00
N SER A 39 -12.70 3.13 21.63
CA SER A 39 -12.71 3.56 20.25
C SER A 39 -11.25 3.47 19.79
N THR A 40 -10.86 2.32 19.29
CA THR A 40 -9.70 2.21 18.43
C THR A 40 -10.06 3.05 17.22
N GLN A 41 -9.61 4.30 17.17
CA GLN A 41 -9.61 5.07 15.95
C GLN A 41 -8.77 4.25 14.96
N GLN A 42 -9.45 3.50 14.12
CA GLN A 42 -8.88 2.84 12.97
C GLN A 42 -8.51 3.98 12.03
N THR A 43 -7.28 4.50 12.18
CA THR A 43 -6.73 5.49 11.27
C THR A 43 -6.68 4.83 9.91
N SER A 44 -7.65 5.16 9.05
CA SER A 44 -7.64 4.68 7.68
C SER A 44 -6.33 5.11 7.02
N ILE A 45 -5.64 4.15 6.40
CA ILE A 45 -4.34 4.36 5.76
C ILE A 45 -4.59 4.48 4.26
N ASN A 46 -3.94 5.44 3.61
CA ASN A 46 -3.87 5.48 2.16
C ASN A 46 -2.89 4.38 1.68
N GLU A 47 -3.38 3.36 1.02
CA GLU A 47 -2.53 2.32 0.43
C GLU A 47 -2.26 2.62 -1.05
N VAL A 48 -0.98 2.71 -1.41
CA VAL A 48 -0.51 3.01 -2.77
C VAL A 48 0.39 1.88 -3.26
N PHE A 49 0.03 1.29 -4.40
CA PHE A 49 0.85 0.32 -5.10
C PHE A 49 1.43 0.92 -6.37
N LEU A 50 2.74 1.02 -6.43
CA LEU A 50 3.48 1.49 -7.58
C LEU A 50 4.36 0.37 -8.11
N SER A 51 4.38 0.16 -9.42
CA SER A 51 5.32 -0.75 -10.04
C SER A 51 6.21 -0.04 -11.05
N ALA A 52 7.43 -0.54 -11.20
CA ALA A 52 8.42 -0.08 -12.18
C ALA A 52 8.92 -1.25 -13.02
N ASN A 53 9.30 -1.01 -14.26
CA ASN A 53 9.71 -2.05 -15.20
C ASN A 53 11.01 -1.72 -15.93
N ASP A 54 11.56 -2.69 -16.67
CA ASP A 54 12.81 -2.54 -17.44
C ASP A 54 12.71 -1.57 -18.64
N ALA A 55 11.52 -1.03 -18.94
CA ALA A 55 11.33 0.02 -19.93
C ALA A 55 11.36 1.43 -19.33
N MET A 56 11.88 1.60 -18.11
CA MET A 56 11.92 2.87 -17.36
C MET A 56 10.53 3.50 -17.23
N GLN A 57 9.55 2.73 -16.74
CA GLN A 57 8.18 3.21 -16.59
C GLN A 57 7.63 2.85 -15.21
N PHE A 58 6.95 3.80 -14.60
CA PHE A 58 5.97 3.52 -13.55
C PHE A 58 4.63 3.13 -14.18
N ASN A 59 3.84 2.31 -13.49
CA ASN A 59 2.50 1.93 -13.93
C ASN A 59 1.49 3.09 -13.88
N THR A 60 1.80 4.17 -13.18
CA THR A 60 0.99 5.40 -13.16
C THR A 60 1.89 6.65 -13.10
N LYS A 61 1.35 7.76 -13.60
CA LYS A 61 1.94 9.09 -13.48
C LYS A 61 1.17 10.00 -12.53
N GLU A 62 0.10 9.49 -11.93
CA GLU A 62 -0.70 10.22 -10.97
C GLU A 62 -1.07 9.32 -9.79
N ILE A 63 -0.85 9.82 -8.57
CA ILE A 63 -1.24 9.19 -7.32
C ILE A 63 -2.11 10.19 -6.57
N ARG A 64 -3.30 9.74 -6.10
CA ARG A 64 -4.21 10.54 -5.28
C ARG A 64 -4.36 9.91 -3.91
N ILE A 65 -4.31 10.74 -2.87
CA ILE A 65 -4.48 10.31 -1.49
C ILE A 65 -5.30 11.32 -0.69
N GLU A 66 -5.88 10.85 0.39
CA GLU A 66 -6.60 11.68 1.34
C GLU A 66 -5.64 12.34 2.35
N ALA A 67 -5.84 13.64 2.60
CA ALA A 67 -5.08 14.38 3.59
C ALA A 67 -5.31 13.87 5.03
N GLY A 68 -4.37 14.13 5.90
CA GLY A 68 -4.48 13.83 7.34
C GLY A 68 -4.38 12.35 7.72
N LYS A 69 -4.13 11.47 6.75
CA LYS A 69 -3.94 10.03 6.95
C LYS A 69 -2.47 9.64 6.75
N LYS A 70 -2.10 8.48 7.29
CA LYS A 70 -0.82 7.86 6.89
C LYS A 70 -0.91 7.33 5.47
N VAL A 71 0.22 7.32 4.79
CA VAL A 71 0.41 6.72 3.46
C VAL A 71 1.32 5.51 3.63
N LYS A 72 0.87 4.37 3.11
CA LYS A 72 1.70 3.18 2.92
C LYS A 72 1.91 3.00 1.43
N LEU A 73 3.12 3.30 0.96
CA LEU A 73 3.48 3.15 -0.44
C LEU A 73 4.36 1.91 -0.60
N THR A 74 3.94 1.02 -1.48
CA THR A 74 4.70 -0.17 -1.88
C THR A 74 5.18 0.03 -3.32
N LEU A 75 6.51 0.03 -3.51
CA LEU A 75 7.14 -0.01 -4.83
C LEU A 75 7.58 -1.44 -5.13
N LYS A 76 7.26 -1.94 -6.32
CA LYS A 76 7.74 -3.23 -6.82
C LYS A 76 8.42 -3.05 -8.18
N HIS A 77 9.66 -3.52 -8.31
CA HIS A 77 10.32 -3.65 -9.59
C HIS A 77 9.88 -4.95 -10.26
N ILE A 78 9.01 -4.85 -11.27
CA ILE A 78 8.44 -6.02 -11.99
C ILE A 78 9.32 -6.49 -13.16
N GLY A 79 10.44 -5.81 -13.42
CA GLY A 79 11.43 -6.21 -14.41
C GLY A 79 12.38 -7.29 -13.89
N LYS A 80 13.46 -7.54 -14.65
CA LYS A 80 14.45 -8.60 -14.39
C LYS A 80 15.88 -8.07 -14.26
N LEU A 81 16.14 -6.83 -14.72
CA LEU A 81 17.47 -6.26 -14.73
C LEU A 81 17.93 -5.92 -13.31
N ASN A 82 19.24 -6.07 -13.07
CA ASN A 82 19.80 -5.82 -11.77
C ASN A 82 19.80 -4.32 -11.39
N LYS A 83 19.98 -4.04 -10.12
CA LYS A 83 19.96 -2.71 -9.52
C LYS A 83 20.95 -1.73 -10.16
N GLN A 84 22.12 -2.21 -10.57
CA GLN A 84 23.19 -1.38 -11.15
C GLN A 84 22.86 -0.94 -12.57
N ALA A 85 22.12 -1.77 -13.32
CA ALA A 85 21.77 -1.51 -14.71
C ALA A 85 20.44 -0.77 -14.86
N MET A 86 19.45 -1.10 -13.99
CA MET A 86 18.06 -0.63 -14.12
C MET A 86 17.43 -0.49 -12.71
N GLY A 87 18.13 0.22 -11.82
CA GLY A 87 17.63 0.47 -10.48
C GLY A 87 16.44 1.44 -10.49
N HIS A 88 15.43 1.16 -9.67
CA HIS A 88 14.28 2.04 -9.50
C HIS A 88 14.01 2.36 -8.04
N ASN A 89 13.72 3.62 -7.76
CA ASN A 89 13.17 4.06 -6.49
C ASN A 89 11.99 5.01 -6.73
N PHE A 90 11.25 5.28 -5.67
CA PHE A 90 10.27 6.35 -5.60
C PHE A 90 10.83 7.44 -4.69
N VAL A 91 10.84 8.68 -5.15
CA VAL A 91 11.23 9.85 -4.36
C VAL A 91 10.13 10.90 -4.48
N LEU A 92 9.50 11.25 -3.36
CA LEU A 92 8.49 12.29 -3.27
C LEU A 92 9.16 13.60 -2.82
N LEU A 93 9.10 14.62 -3.66
CA LEU A 93 9.70 15.92 -3.40
C LEU A 93 8.74 16.86 -2.67
N LYS A 94 9.27 17.78 -1.89
CA LYS A 94 8.50 18.92 -1.39
C LYS A 94 8.10 19.84 -2.53
N GLN A 95 7.06 20.63 -2.30
CA GLN A 95 6.62 21.64 -3.27
C GLN A 95 7.76 22.65 -3.55
N ASN A 96 7.77 23.18 -4.76
CA ASN A 96 8.74 24.17 -5.25
C ASN A 96 10.21 23.68 -5.30
N VAL A 97 10.45 22.37 -5.24
CA VAL A 97 11.77 21.81 -5.52
C VAL A 97 11.91 21.65 -7.04
N ASP A 98 13.00 22.14 -7.58
CA ASP A 98 13.36 21.89 -8.98
C ASP A 98 13.76 20.42 -9.16
N MET A 99 12.85 19.63 -9.75
CA MET A 99 13.05 18.20 -9.98
C MET A 99 14.28 17.90 -10.84
N VAL A 100 14.56 18.74 -11.87
CA VAL A 100 15.70 18.52 -12.75
C VAL A 100 17.01 18.77 -12.02
N ALA A 101 17.08 19.85 -11.26
CA ALA A 101 18.24 20.16 -10.43
C ALA A 101 18.47 19.07 -9.37
N PHE A 102 17.38 18.57 -8.73
CA PHE A 102 17.44 17.46 -7.80
C PHE A 102 17.98 16.18 -8.46
N ALA A 103 17.41 15.77 -9.62
CA ALA A 103 17.80 14.57 -10.34
C ALA A 103 19.26 14.60 -10.81
N ASN A 104 19.77 15.77 -11.23
CA ASN A 104 21.18 15.93 -11.60
C ASN A 104 22.11 15.71 -10.40
N LYS A 105 21.76 16.20 -9.21
CA LYS A 105 22.52 15.94 -7.98
C LYS A 105 22.43 14.47 -7.57
N ALA A 106 21.23 13.87 -7.69
CA ALA A 106 20.99 12.47 -7.39
C ALA A 106 21.87 11.55 -8.25
N ALA A 107 22.05 11.86 -9.55
CA ALA A 107 22.85 11.05 -10.47
C ALA A 107 24.30 10.82 -10.01
N THR A 108 24.85 11.72 -9.17
CA THR A 108 26.21 11.60 -8.62
C THR A 108 26.26 10.93 -7.25
N ALA A 109 25.11 10.61 -6.66
CA ALA A 109 24.98 10.09 -5.28
C ALA A 109 24.83 8.55 -5.23
N SER A 110 25.62 7.82 -6.02
CA SER A 110 25.53 6.34 -6.11
C SER A 110 25.77 5.62 -4.77
N ALA A 111 26.62 6.18 -3.91
CA ALA A 111 26.92 5.61 -2.59
C ALA A 111 25.72 5.64 -1.61
N THR A 112 24.69 6.41 -1.92
CA THR A 112 23.47 6.56 -1.13
C THR A 112 22.21 6.19 -1.93
N ASP A 113 22.33 5.22 -2.84
CA ASP A 113 21.24 4.75 -3.69
C ASP A 113 20.56 5.90 -4.47
N TYR A 114 21.36 6.88 -4.91
CA TYR A 114 20.92 8.09 -5.62
C TYR A 114 19.98 8.99 -4.81
N ILE A 115 20.13 9.01 -3.49
CA ILE A 115 19.50 9.96 -2.56
C ILE A 115 20.58 10.92 -2.04
N PRO A 116 20.70 12.15 -2.56
CA PRO A 116 21.79 13.05 -2.18
C PRO A 116 21.63 13.52 -0.73
N ASN A 117 22.65 13.33 0.10
CA ASN A 117 22.63 13.69 1.52
C ASN A 117 22.29 15.17 1.78
N ASN A 118 22.75 16.07 0.90
CA ASN A 118 22.51 17.51 1.01
C ASN A 118 21.12 17.95 0.51
N GLU A 119 20.34 17.03 -0.09
CA GLU A 119 18.99 17.28 -0.60
C GLU A 119 17.88 16.62 0.26
N THR A 120 18.20 15.93 1.34
CA THR A 120 17.21 15.24 2.19
C THR A 120 16.13 16.18 2.72
N LYS A 121 16.49 17.46 2.96
CA LYS A 121 15.52 18.50 3.35
C LYS A 121 14.44 18.78 2.31
N ASN A 122 14.66 18.42 1.05
CA ASN A 122 13.77 18.59 -0.09
C ASN A 122 12.89 17.37 -0.36
N ILE A 123 13.12 16.26 0.34
CA ILE A 123 12.41 15.01 0.20
C ILE A 123 11.36 14.88 1.30
N ILE A 124 10.17 14.39 0.96
CA ILE A 124 9.11 14.00 1.91
C ILE A 124 9.30 12.55 2.29
N ALA A 125 9.44 11.67 1.29
CA ALA A 125 9.60 10.23 1.48
C ALA A 125 10.34 9.61 0.28
N HIS A 126 11.03 8.49 0.50
CA HIS A 126 11.63 7.72 -0.57
C HIS A 126 11.71 6.24 -0.21
N THR A 127 11.69 5.37 -1.20
CA THR A 127 11.99 3.95 -1.07
C THR A 127 13.50 3.71 -1.22
N LYS A 128 13.92 2.49 -0.91
CA LYS A 128 15.23 1.97 -1.34
C LYS A 128 15.30 1.91 -2.86
N LEU A 129 16.52 1.85 -3.39
CA LEU A 129 16.73 1.51 -4.80
C LEU A 129 16.53 0.00 -5.00
N LEU A 130 15.68 -0.38 -5.96
CA LEU A 130 15.28 -1.76 -6.22
C LEU A 130 15.84 -2.26 -7.54
N GLY A 131 16.32 -3.50 -7.54
CA GLY A 131 16.58 -4.30 -8.74
C GLY A 131 15.38 -5.16 -9.12
N GLY A 132 15.46 -5.86 -10.26
CA GLY A 132 14.38 -6.70 -10.78
C GLY A 132 13.89 -7.74 -9.76
N GLY A 133 12.57 -7.80 -9.58
CA GLY A 133 11.88 -8.67 -8.63
C GLY A 133 11.81 -8.15 -7.19
N GLU A 134 12.59 -7.12 -6.83
CA GLU A 134 12.60 -6.57 -5.47
C GLU A 134 11.36 -5.71 -5.18
N THR A 135 11.05 -5.59 -3.90
CA THR A 135 9.94 -4.78 -3.37
C THR A 135 10.40 -4.05 -2.12
N ASP A 136 9.95 -2.81 -1.95
CA ASP A 136 10.09 -2.04 -0.72
C ASP A 136 8.78 -1.36 -0.37
N ALA A 137 8.52 -1.20 0.91
CA ALA A 137 7.33 -0.50 1.42
C ALA A 137 7.75 0.53 2.45
N ILE A 138 7.21 1.74 2.32
CA ILE A 138 7.45 2.85 3.22
C ILE A 138 6.14 3.37 3.78
N GLU A 139 6.20 3.90 5.01
CA GLU A 139 5.07 4.61 5.63
C GLU A 139 5.50 6.03 5.98
N PHE A 140 4.64 6.99 5.68
CA PHE A 140 4.85 8.40 6.00
C PHE A 140 3.51 9.10 6.22
N ASP A 141 3.55 10.26 6.88
CA ASP A 141 2.35 11.08 7.03
C ASP A 141 2.06 11.82 5.72
N ALA A 142 0.78 11.82 5.29
CA ALA A 142 0.38 12.59 4.12
C ALA A 142 0.79 14.06 4.31
N PRO A 143 1.46 14.68 3.32
CA PRO A 143 1.75 16.10 3.39
C PRO A 143 0.46 16.94 3.34
N LYS A 144 0.57 18.25 3.45
CA LYS A 144 -0.58 19.16 3.34
C LYS A 144 -1.27 19.01 2.00
N VAL A 145 -2.57 19.34 1.95
CA VAL A 145 -3.33 19.39 0.70
C VAL A 145 -2.57 20.16 -0.37
N GLY A 146 -2.48 19.58 -1.56
CA GLY A 146 -1.73 20.17 -2.67
C GLY A 146 -1.18 19.14 -3.63
N THR A 147 -0.47 19.63 -4.64
CA THR A 147 0.20 18.81 -5.65
C THR A 147 1.71 18.80 -5.42
N TYR A 148 2.28 17.63 -5.51
CA TYR A 148 3.70 17.33 -5.31
C TYR A 148 4.22 16.55 -6.52
N GLU A 149 5.53 16.54 -6.71
CA GLU A 149 6.15 15.76 -7.77
C GLU A 149 6.87 14.54 -7.18
N PHE A 150 6.81 13.41 -7.90
CA PHE A 150 7.63 12.25 -7.60
C PHE A 150 8.42 11.81 -8.82
N LEU A 151 9.56 11.16 -8.57
CA LEU A 151 10.43 10.65 -9.62
C LEU A 151 11.16 9.37 -9.19
N CYS A 152 11.78 8.70 -10.18
CA CYS A 152 12.90 7.80 -9.95
C CYS A 152 14.20 8.59 -10.06
N SER A 153 15.03 8.55 -9.02
CA SER A 153 16.28 9.32 -8.97
C SER A 153 17.51 8.60 -9.56
N PHE A 154 17.33 7.35 -10.04
CA PHE A 154 18.39 6.66 -10.78
C PHE A 154 18.80 7.49 -12.02
N PRO A 155 20.09 7.55 -12.39
CA PRO A 155 20.61 8.41 -13.44
C PRO A 155 19.81 8.34 -14.76
N GLY A 156 19.29 9.47 -15.22
CA GLY A 156 18.51 9.59 -16.45
C GLY A 156 17.06 9.16 -16.39
N HIS A 157 16.64 8.39 -15.36
CA HIS A 157 15.28 7.81 -15.31
C HIS A 157 14.18 8.85 -15.13
N TYR A 158 14.43 9.95 -14.43
CA TYR A 158 13.44 11.01 -14.17
C TYR A 158 12.80 11.59 -15.43
N VAL A 159 13.45 11.46 -16.59
CA VAL A 159 12.91 11.94 -17.87
C VAL A 159 11.60 11.24 -18.18
N MET A 160 11.55 9.92 -17.96
CA MET A 160 10.38 9.06 -18.21
C MET A 160 9.63 8.69 -16.94
N MET A 161 10.36 8.49 -15.83
CA MET A 161 9.84 7.98 -14.55
C MET A 161 9.61 9.13 -13.58
N LYS A 162 8.53 9.87 -13.80
CA LYS A 162 8.04 10.95 -12.94
C LYS A 162 6.53 11.05 -12.99
N GLY A 163 5.96 11.71 -12.00
CA GLY A 163 4.52 11.94 -11.94
C GLY A 163 4.15 12.97 -10.87
N ILE A 164 2.86 13.12 -10.66
CA ILE A 164 2.27 14.00 -9.66
C ILE A 164 1.62 13.19 -8.54
N PHE A 165 1.75 13.70 -7.32
CA PHE A 165 1.17 13.14 -6.11
C PHE A 165 0.22 14.19 -5.53
N ILE A 166 -1.06 13.91 -5.55
CA ILE A 166 -2.14 14.83 -5.19
C ILE A 166 -2.66 14.44 -3.82
N VAL A 167 -2.68 15.40 -2.91
CA VAL A 167 -3.27 15.27 -1.57
C VAL A 167 -4.53 16.14 -1.53
N GLU A 168 -5.67 15.52 -1.27
CA GLU A 168 -7.00 16.15 -1.27
C GLU A 168 -7.88 15.74 -0.07
#